data_e769630d1286b33311b07f649ad9610d
#
_entry.id   e769630d1286b33311b07f649ad9610d
#
_cell.length_a   1.000
_cell.length_b   1.000
_cell.length_c   1.000
_cell.angle_alpha   90.00
_cell.angle_beta   90.00
_cell.angle_gamma   90.00
#
_symmetry.space_group_name_H-M   'P 1'
#
loop_
_entity.id
_entity.type
_entity.pdbx_description
1 polymer ?
#
loop_
_entity_poly.entity_id
_entity_poly.type
_entity_poly.pdbx_seq_one_letter_code
_entity_poly.pdbx_strand_id
1 'polypeptide(L)'
;SSDLKTVVKKQGYEPPIHDFSIIRQEDGEDITEEVLNDEDYTFLLVAHQLNQADDSTIDLINELYDYSVENDYKFYCLTSSTDEDIEDWQERTGAEYPFCLMDNITLKTMIRSNPGLMLLKNGVVINKWSVNSLPDEYMLTDRLEKLPLAQINTKTFSHKVILVFAWFIFPLLFFSMVDAVWEQYHKRKRIKLNENQTK
;
A
#
# COMPACT_ATOMS: atom_id res chain seq x y z
N SER A 1 41.61 20.02 23.43
CA SER A 1 40.87 19.06 22.59
C SER A 1 39.96 18.29 23.54
N SER A 2 38.67 18.70 23.58
CA SER A 2 37.65 18.03 24.41
C SER A 2 36.98 16.95 23.58
N ASP A 3 37.30 15.71 23.82
CA ASP A 3 36.62 14.55 23.28
C ASP A 3 35.20 14.50 23.85
N LEU A 4 34.23 15.00 23.06
CA LEU A 4 32.83 14.81 23.35
C LEU A 4 32.46 13.34 23.08
N LYS A 5 32.49 12.51 24.14
CA LYS A 5 31.89 11.16 24.08
C LYS A 5 30.37 11.31 24.02
N THR A 6 29.81 11.10 22.84
CA THR A 6 28.35 10.99 22.68
C THR A 6 27.88 9.70 23.34
N VAL A 7 27.19 9.81 24.47
CA VAL A 7 26.54 8.66 25.12
C VAL A 7 25.12 8.55 24.63
N VAL A 8 24.82 7.49 23.91
CA VAL A 8 23.45 7.16 23.53
C VAL A 8 22.67 6.81 24.80
N LYS A 9 21.78 7.71 25.24
CA LYS A 9 21.00 7.54 26.48
C LYS A 9 19.77 6.65 26.34
N LYS A 10 19.34 6.33 25.11
CA LYS A 10 18.22 5.44 24.84
C LYS A 10 18.43 4.81 23.47
N GLN A 11 18.41 3.50 23.44
CA GLN A 11 18.37 2.77 22.17
C GLN A 11 17.01 3.05 21.51
N GLY A 12 17.00 3.47 20.24
CA GLY A 12 15.79 3.67 19.48
C GLY A 12 15.02 2.35 19.28
N TYR A 13 13.82 2.43 18.73
CA TYR A 13 13.12 1.23 18.27
C TYR A 13 13.96 0.56 17.18
N GLU A 14 14.40 -0.65 17.44
CA GLU A 14 15.01 -1.53 16.43
C GLU A 14 13.86 -2.29 15.75
N PRO A 15 13.63 -2.08 14.45
CA PRO A 15 12.62 -2.86 13.74
C PRO A 15 13.02 -4.34 13.75
N PRO A 16 12.06 -5.27 13.78
CA PRO A 16 12.35 -6.72 13.80
C PRO A 16 13.04 -7.21 12.51
N ILE A 17 13.04 -6.40 11.46
CA ILE A 17 13.75 -6.64 10.20
C ILE A 17 14.83 -5.57 10.11
N HIS A 18 16.09 -5.96 10.33
CA HIS A 18 17.23 -5.05 10.30
C HIS A 18 17.78 -4.87 8.89
N ASP A 19 17.89 -5.98 8.16
CA ASP A 19 18.37 -6.01 6.78
C ASP A 19 17.56 -7.04 6.03
N PHE A 20 16.98 -6.67 4.90
CA PHE A 20 16.42 -7.60 3.96
C PHE A 20 17.22 -7.54 2.66
N SER A 21 17.38 -8.69 2.03
CA SER A 21 18.04 -8.79 0.74
C SER A 21 17.15 -9.53 -0.25
N ILE A 22 17.21 -9.10 -1.49
CA ILE A 22 16.57 -9.73 -2.64
C ILE A 22 17.67 -10.40 -3.43
N ILE A 23 17.80 -11.71 -3.29
CA ILE A 23 18.86 -12.49 -3.95
C ILE A 23 18.29 -13.15 -5.19
N ARG A 24 18.83 -12.83 -6.37
CA ARG A 24 18.41 -13.48 -7.61
C ARG A 24 18.79 -14.97 -7.55
N GLN A 25 17.84 -15.86 -7.81
CA GLN A 25 18.04 -17.31 -7.66
C GLN A 25 19.05 -17.87 -8.69
N GLU A 26 19.07 -17.31 -9.90
CA GLU A 26 19.87 -17.81 -11.02
C GLU A 26 21.38 -17.69 -10.79
N ASP A 27 21.87 -16.58 -10.24
CA ASP A 27 23.28 -16.23 -10.08
C ASP A 27 23.69 -15.90 -8.65
N GLY A 28 22.74 -15.80 -7.72
CA GLY A 28 22.97 -15.45 -6.32
C GLY A 28 23.33 -13.98 -6.08
N GLU A 29 23.11 -13.10 -7.07
CA GLU A 29 23.37 -11.66 -6.94
C GLU A 29 22.33 -10.98 -6.05
N ASP A 30 22.80 -10.08 -5.17
CA ASP A 30 21.93 -9.21 -4.39
C ASP A 30 21.48 -8.01 -5.24
N ILE A 31 20.21 -8.02 -5.64
CA ILE A 31 19.58 -6.99 -6.45
C ILE A 31 18.72 -6.00 -5.65
N THR A 32 18.87 -5.99 -4.35
CA THR A 32 18.05 -5.14 -3.46
C THR A 32 18.10 -3.67 -3.84
N GLU A 33 19.31 -3.13 -4.04
CA GLU A 33 19.47 -1.73 -4.44
C GLU A 33 18.97 -1.46 -5.86
N GLU A 34 19.14 -2.42 -6.77
CA GLU A 34 18.60 -2.32 -8.13
C GLU A 34 17.08 -2.19 -8.14
N VAL A 35 16.38 -2.97 -7.32
CA VAL A 35 14.91 -2.94 -7.20
C VAL A 35 14.44 -1.68 -6.48
N LEU A 36 15.12 -1.26 -5.42
CA LEU A 36 14.69 -0.11 -4.62
C LEU A 36 14.99 1.24 -5.27
N ASN A 37 16.05 1.34 -6.08
CA ASN A 37 16.45 2.58 -6.74
C ASN A 37 15.99 2.65 -8.20
N ASP A 38 15.15 1.71 -8.66
CA ASP A 38 14.60 1.73 -10.00
C ASP A 38 13.69 2.95 -10.19
N GLU A 39 14.07 3.85 -11.09
CA GLU A 39 13.27 5.05 -11.42
C GLU A 39 11.99 4.71 -12.19
N ASP A 40 11.94 3.54 -12.83
CA ASP A 40 10.77 3.03 -13.50
C ASP A 40 9.92 2.12 -12.57
N TYR A 41 8.91 1.50 -13.13
CA TYR A 41 8.02 0.63 -12.37
C TYR A 41 8.60 -0.78 -12.30
N THR A 42 8.57 -1.35 -11.10
CA THR A 42 8.94 -2.75 -10.84
C THR A 42 7.74 -3.49 -10.25
N PHE A 43 7.36 -4.60 -10.87
CA PHE A 43 6.39 -5.55 -10.32
C PHE A 43 7.10 -6.57 -9.43
N LEU A 44 6.58 -6.76 -8.23
CA LEU A 44 7.03 -7.79 -7.31
C LEU A 44 5.87 -8.74 -7.02
N LEU A 45 5.93 -9.94 -7.60
CA LEU A 45 5.06 -11.04 -7.24
C LEU A 45 5.60 -11.67 -5.95
N VAL A 46 4.86 -11.59 -4.87
CA VAL A 46 5.27 -12.12 -3.57
C VAL A 46 4.56 -13.44 -3.33
N ALA A 47 5.30 -14.54 -3.47
CA ALA A 47 4.83 -15.90 -3.24
C ALA A 47 5.68 -16.55 -2.14
N HIS A 48 5.35 -16.27 -0.88
CA HIS A 48 6.20 -16.67 0.25
C HIS A 48 6.46 -18.18 0.35
N GLN A 49 5.55 -19.03 -0.14
CA GLN A 49 5.70 -20.48 -0.28
C GLN A 49 4.99 -20.95 -1.54
N LEU A 50 5.75 -21.34 -2.57
CA LEU A 50 5.21 -21.73 -3.88
C LEU A 50 4.37 -23.02 -3.84
N ASN A 51 4.75 -23.98 -3.00
CA ASN A 51 4.00 -25.23 -2.80
C ASN A 51 2.63 -25.03 -2.13
N GLN A 52 2.35 -23.85 -1.60
CA GLN A 52 1.07 -23.46 -0.97
C GLN A 52 0.43 -22.25 -1.66
N ALA A 53 1.03 -21.79 -2.75
CA ALA A 53 0.52 -20.62 -3.47
C ALA A 53 -0.73 -20.99 -4.27
N ASP A 54 -1.67 -20.06 -4.32
CA ASP A 54 -2.88 -20.20 -5.12
C ASP A 54 -2.53 -19.97 -6.60
N ASP A 55 -2.72 -20.99 -7.42
CA ASP A 55 -2.45 -20.96 -8.86
C ASP A 55 -3.70 -20.66 -9.71
N SER A 56 -4.84 -20.40 -9.08
CA SER A 56 -6.12 -20.16 -9.78
C SER A 56 -6.10 -18.94 -10.71
N THR A 57 -5.15 -18.02 -10.52
CA THR A 57 -5.00 -16.78 -11.32
C THR A 57 -3.68 -16.73 -12.06
N ILE A 58 -3.08 -17.89 -12.33
CA ILE A 58 -1.75 -17.95 -12.93
C ILE A 58 -1.72 -17.35 -14.35
N ASP A 59 -2.75 -17.58 -15.13
CA ASP A 59 -2.86 -17.03 -16.47
C ASP A 59 -2.77 -15.49 -16.43
N LEU A 60 -3.48 -14.88 -15.48
CA LEU A 60 -3.45 -13.43 -15.27
C LEU A 60 -2.08 -12.93 -14.78
N ILE A 61 -1.37 -13.72 -13.97
CA ILE A 61 0.00 -13.39 -13.53
C ILE A 61 0.97 -13.45 -14.71
N ASN A 62 0.82 -14.44 -15.59
CA ASN A 62 1.64 -14.56 -16.81
C ASN A 62 1.34 -13.40 -17.78
N GLU A 63 0.08 -13.02 -17.98
CA GLU A 63 -0.30 -11.83 -18.75
C GLU A 63 0.31 -10.53 -18.18
N LEU A 64 0.36 -10.39 -16.86
CA LEU A 64 1.02 -9.26 -16.18
C LEU A 64 2.54 -9.25 -16.42
N TYR A 65 3.15 -10.42 -16.46
CA TYR A 65 4.56 -10.56 -16.82
C TYR A 65 4.80 -10.16 -18.27
N ASP A 66 4.00 -10.67 -19.21
CA ASP A 66 4.08 -10.29 -20.62
C ASP A 66 3.92 -8.79 -20.83
N TYR A 67 2.92 -8.19 -20.17
CA TYR A 67 2.73 -6.74 -20.17
C TYR A 67 3.97 -5.99 -19.64
N SER A 68 4.62 -6.51 -18.60
CA SER A 68 5.83 -5.89 -18.06
C SER A 68 6.99 -5.92 -19.05
N VAL A 69 7.17 -7.05 -19.73
CA VAL A 69 8.20 -7.22 -20.77
C VAL A 69 7.94 -6.31 -21.98
N GLU A 70 6.69 -6.23 -22.44
CA GLU A 70 6.30 -5.38 -23.57
C GLU A 70 6.53 -3.88 -23.32
N ASN A 71 6.47 -3.45 -22.06
CA ASN A 71 6.62 -2.05 -21.66
C ASN A 71 7.96 -1.70 -21.02
N ASP A 72 8.93 -2.64 -21.02
CA ASP A 72 10.26 -2.49 -20.42
C ASP A 72 10.22 -2.26 -18.89
N TYR A 73 9.22 -2.82 -18.18
CA TYR A 73 9.18 -2.82 -16.71
C TYR A 73 9.82 -4.09 -16.16
N LYS A 74 10.43 -3.96 -14.98
CA LYS A 74 10.98 -5.11 -14.27
C LYS A 74 9.89 -5.92 -13.59
N PHE A 75 10.06 -7.24 -13.57
CA PHE A 75 9.18 -8.16 -12.88
C PHE A 75 10.01 -9.23 -12.17
N TYR A 76 9.77 -9.43 -10.87
CA TYR A 76 10.44 -10.43 -10.06
C TYR A 76 9.45 -11.19 -9.20
N CYS A 77 9.65 -12.51 -9.05
CA CYS A 77 8.93 -13.32 -8.08
C CYS A 77 9.77 -13.48 -6.81
N LEU A 78 9.31 -12.93 -5.70
CA LEU A 78 9.96 -13.04 -4.41
C LEU A 78 9.42 -14.23 -3.64
N THR A 79 10.30 -15.17 -3.25
CA THR A 79 9.91 -16.39 -2.54
C THR A 79 10.94 -16.78 -1.47
N SER A 80 10.49 -17.58 -0.50
CA SER A 80 11.37 -18.29 0.45
C SER A 80 11.40 -19.81 0.19
N SER A 81 10.90 -20.24 -0.96
CA SER A 81 10.84 -21.64 -1.37
C SER A 81 12.20 -22.17 -1.82
N THR A 82 12.32 -23.49 -1.85
CA THR A 82 13.51 -24.20 -2.36
C THR A 82 13.55 -24.17 -3.88
N ASP A 83 14.72 -24.47 -4.45
CA ASP A 83 14.87 -24.60 -5.91
C ASP A 83 13.92 -25.64 -6.50
N GLU A 84 13.69 -26.77 -5.79
CA GLU A 84 12.74 -27.81 -6.18
C GLU A 84 11.30 -27.27 -6.26
N ASP A 85 10.87 -26.48 -5.26
CA ASP A 85 9.54 -25.84 -5.29
C ASP A 85 9.42 -24.82 -6.44
N ILE A 86 10.52 -24.15 -6.81
CA ILE A 86 10.56 -23.21 -7.94
C ILE A 86 10.42 -23.96 -9.27
N GLU A 87 11.17 -25.04 -9.46
CA GLU A 87 11.09 -25.89 -10.65
C GLU A 87 9.67 -26.46 -10.80
N ASP A 88 9.09 -27.05 -9.75
CA ASP A 88 7.73 -27.56 -9.75
C ASP A 88 6.69 -26.48 -10.10
N TRP A 89 6.90 -25.26 -9.59
CA TRP A 89 6.04 -24.13 -9.91
C TRP A 89 6.13 -23.75 -11.38
N GLN A 90 7.33 -23.61 -11.92
CA GLN A 90 7.57 -23.29 -13.33
C GLN A 90 6.97 -24.35 -14.28
N GLU A 91 7.16 -25.65 -13.98
CA GLU A 91 6.60 -26.74 -14.78
C GLU A 91 5.08 -26.73 -14.80
N ARG A 92 4.46 -26.45 -13.65
CA ARG A 92 3.01 -26.47 -13.49
C ARG A 92 2.32 -25.23 -14.05
N THR A 93 2.95 -24.07 -13.98
CA THR A 93 2.35 -22.76 -14.27
C THR A 93 2.84 -22.13 -15.56
N GLY A 94 3.94 -22.61 -16.14
CA GLY A 94 4.58 -21.99 -17.28
C GLY A 94 5.24 -20.64 -16.96
N ALA A 95 5.58 -20.40 -15.68
CA ALA A 95 6.19 -19.14 -15.25
C ALA A 95 7.58 -18.92 -15.85
N GLU A 96 7.75 -17.82 -16.57
CA GLU A 96 9.04 -17.42 -17.22
C GLU A 96 9.71 -16.25 -16.48
N TYR A 97 9.07 -15.67 -15.49
CA TYR A 97 9.61 -14.54 -14.73
C TYR A 97 10.76 -14.97 -13.81
N PRO A 98 11.75 -14.09 -13.56
CA PRO A 98 12.88 -14.39 -12.67
C PRO A 98 12.45 -14.52 -11.21
N PHE A 99 13.02 -15.51 -10.52
CA PHE A 99 12.80 -15.77 -9.11
C PHE A 99 13.91 -15.15 -8.26
N CYS A 100 13.52 -14.63 -7.11
CA CYS A 100 14.43 -14.07 -6.12
C CYS A 100 14.11 -14.63 -4.74
N LEU A 101 15.16 -14.99 -4.01
CA LEU A 101 15.07 -15.52 -2.66
C LEU A 101 15.05 -14.39 -1.63
N MET A 102 14.15 -14.48 -0.69
CA MET A 102 14.01 -13.53 0.40
C MET A 102 13.53 -14.23 1.67
N ASP A 103 13.79 -13.61 2.82
CA ASP A 103 13.32 -14.12 4.11
C ASP A 103 11.79 -14.21 4.20
N ASN A 104 11.30 -15.37 4.68
CA ASN A 104 9.88 -15.67 4.78
C ASN A 104 9.10 -14.72 5.70
N ILE A 105 9.72 -14.25 6.80
CA ILE A 105 9.07 -13.31 7.73
C ILE A 105 8.86 -11.98 7.02
N THR A 106 9.86 -11.51 6.31
CA THR A 106 9.80 -10.29 5.50
C THR A 106 8.71 -10.38 4.44
N LEU A 107 8.67 -11.46 3.65
CA LEU A 107 7.64 -11.68 2.62
C LEU A 107 6.22 -11.62 3.20
N LYS A 108 5.98 -12.29 4.33
CA LYS A 108 4.68 -12.27 5.03
C LYS A 108 4.29 -10.91 5.60
N THR A 109 5.26 -10.04 5.87
CA THR A 109 4.98 -8.65 6.26
C THR A 109 4.67 -7.76 5.06
N MET A 110 5.24 -8.05 3.89
CA MET A 110 5.00 -7.30 2.66
C MET A 110 3.56 -7.47 2.18
N ILE A 111 3.09 -8.72 2.09
CA ILE A 111 1.73 -9.04 1.64
C ILE A 111 1.23 -10.32 2.32
N ARG A 112 -0.08 -10.39 2.59
CA ARG A 112 -0.69 -11.54 3.28
C ARG A 112 -1.16 -12.64 2.35
N SER A 113 -1.52 -12.31 1.12
CA SER A 113 -1.92 -13.31 0.12
C SER A 113 -0.71 -14.08 -0.40
N ASN A 114 -0.91 -15.30 -0.80
CA ASN A 114 0.10 -16.17 -1.38
C ASN A 114 -0.45 -16.83 -2.67
N PRO A 115 -0.15 -16.25 -3.86
CA PRO A 115 0.67 -15.06 -4.08
C PRO A 115 -0.08 -13.74 -3.87
N GLY A 116 0.66 -12.65 -3.94
CA GLY A 116 0.15 -11.29 -4.05
C GLY A 116 1.10 -10.44 -4.89
N LEU A 117 0.60 -9.36 -5.48
CA LEU A 117 1.37 -8.49 -6.36
C LEU A 117 1.59 -7.12 -5.73
N MET A 118 2.78 -6.58 -5.88
CA MET A 118 3.12 -5.22 -5.50
C MET A 118 3.68 -4.48 -6.71
N LEU A 119 3.36 -3.20 -6.81
CA LEU A 119 3.95 -2.28 -7.77
C LEU A 119 4.79 -1.27 -7.02
N LEU A 120 6.07 -1.18 -7.39
CA LEU A 120 7.03 -0.24 -6.84
C LEU A 120 7.44 0.78 -7.90
N LYS A 121 7.88 1.95 -7.45
CA LYS A 121 8.61 2.93 -8.24
C LYS A 121 9.55 3.68 -7.31
N ASN A 122 10.84 3.69 -7.61
CA ASN A 122 11.87 4.36 -6.81
C ASN A 122 11.77 4.00 -5.30
N GLY A 123 11.66 2.70 -4.99
CA GLY A 123 11.53 2.17 -3.63
C GLY A 123 10.20 2.47 -2.93
N VAL A 124 9.30 3.20 -3.58
CA VAL A 124 7.98 3.52 -3.01
C VAL A 124 6.94 2.52 -3.50
N VAL A 125 6.19 1.94 -2.57
CA VAL A 125 5.07 1.07 -2.91
C VAL A 125 3.91 1.92 -3.44
N ILE A 126 3.61 1.75 -4.72
CA ILE A 126 2.52 2.46 -5.41
C ILE A 126 1.19 1.78 -5.15
N ASN A 127 1.17 0.45 -5.31
CA ASN A 127 -0.04 -0.35 -5.12
C ASN A 127 0.27 -1.77 -4.65
N LYS A 128 -0.75 -2.44 -4.09
CA LYS A 128 -0.71 -3.83 -3.67
C LYS A 128 -2.03 -4.51 -4.00
N TRP A 129 -1.95 -5.72 -4.55
CA TRP A 129 -3.11 -6.53 -4.88
C TRP A 129 -2.99 -7.92 -4.28
N SER A 130 -4.08 -8.43 -3.77
CA SER A 130 -4.19 -9.85 -3.43
C SER A 130 -4.47 -10.67 -4.70
N VAL A 131 -4.29 -11.97 -4.64
CA VAL A 131 -4.58 -12.90 -5.74
C VAL A 131 -5.97 -12.68 -6.36
N ASN A 132 -6.98 -12.35 -5.55
CA ASN A 132 -8.37 -12.15 -6.00
C ASN A 132 -8.66 -10.75 -6.56
N SER A 133 -7.67 -9.86 -6.62
CA SER A 133 -7.85 -8.46 -7.03
C SER A 133 -6.76 -7.97 -7.95
N LEU A 134 -6.06 -8.89 -8.62
CA LEU A 134 -5.03 -8.57 -9.60
C LEU A 134 -5.62 -7.69 -10.73
N PRO A 135 -4.84 -6.75 -11.27
CA PRO A 135 -5.27 -5.99 -12.44
C PRO A 135 -5.35 -6.93 -13.65
N ASP A 136 -6.41 -6.77 -14.43
CA ASP A 136 -6.65 -7.51 -15.66
C ASP A 136 -6.23 -6.70 -16.90
N GLU A 137 -6.31 -7.30 -18.08
CA GLU A 137 -5.97 -6.68 -19.37
C GLU A 137 -6.75 -5.37 -19.63
N TYR A 138 -8.00 -5.28 -19.12
CA TYR A 138 -8.82 -4.07 -19.28
C TYR A 138 -8.31 -2.90 -18.46
N MET A 139 -7.55 -3.17 -17.40
CA MET A 139 -6.89 -2.15 -16.58
C MET A 139 -5.51 -1.76 -17.12
N LEU A 140 -4.90 -2.59 -17.98
CA LEU A 140 -3.55 -2.44 -18.52
C LEU A 140 -3.54 -1.97 -19.99
N THR A 141 -4.40 -1.03 -20.32
CA THR A 141 -4.64 -0.57 -21.70
C THR A 141 -3.57 0.36 -22.27
N ASP A 142 -2.68 0.89 -21.48
CA ASP A 142 -1.59 1.80 -21.86
C ASP A 142 -0.41 1.61 -20.89
N ARG A 143 0.66 2.38 -21.04
CA ARG A 143 1.78 2.40 -20.09
C ARG A 143 1.34 2.84 -18.69
N LEU A 144 2.00 2.30 -17.65
CA LEU A 144 1.64 2.55 -16.25
C LEU A 144 1.59 4.04 -15.86
N GLU A 145 2.43 4.87 -16.45
CA GLU A 145 2.46 6.33 -16.18
C GLU A 145 1.11 7.02 -16.44
N LYS A 146 0.31 6.46 -17.34
CA LYS A 146 -1.00 7.01 -17.71
C LYS A 146 -2.17 6.35 -16.98
N LEU A 147 -1.92 5.22 -16.32
CA LEU A 147 -2.97 4.43 -15.69
C LEU A 147 -3.23 4.86 -14.24
N PRO A 148 -4.50 4.90 -13.79
CA PRO A 148 -4.85 5.26 -12.42
C PRO A 148 -4.26 4.30 -11.38
N LEU A 149 -4.07 3.02 -11.73
CA LEU A 149 -3.54 1.99 -10.84
C LEU A 149 -2.06 2.22 -10.45
N ALA A 150 -1.30 2.96 -11.27
CA ALA A 150 0.10 3.30 -11.04
C ALA A 150 0.28 4.71 -10.44
N GLN A 151 -0.80 5.38 -10.04
CA GLN A 151 -0.76 6.68 -9.38
C GLN A 151 -0.97 6.53 -7.87
N ILE A 152 -0.10 7.17 -7.07
CA ILE A 152 -0.31 7.25 -5.62
C ILE A 152 -1.58 8.07 -5.37
N ASN A 153 -2.63 7.40 -4.90
CA ASN A 153 -3.94 8.00 -4.72
C ASN A 153 -4.03 8.82 -3.42
N THR A 154 -3.22 9.88 -3.32
CA THR A 154 -3.20 10.79 -2.17
C THR A 154 -4.51 11.57 -2.00
N LYS A 155 -5.27 11.77 -3.08
CA LYS A 155 -6.52 12.55 -3.08
C LYS A 155 -7.69 11.82 -2.41
N THR A 156 -7.76 10.50 -2.52
CA THR A 156 -8.91 9.72 -2.01
C THR A 156 -8.96 9.69 -0.49
N PHE A 157 -7.80 9.68 0.19
CA PHE A 157 -7.74 9.67 1.65
C PHE A 157 -8.23 11.01 2.24
N SER A 158 -7.76 12.14 1.70
CA SER A 158 -8.15 13.47 2.17
C SER A 158 -9.65 13.74 2.01
N HIS A 159 -10.25 13.33 0.89
CA HIS A 159 -11.68 13.55 0.65
C HIS A 159 -12.56 12.72 1.58
N LYS A 160 -12.23 11.45 1.82
CA LYS A 160 -12.96 10.59 2.76
C LYS A 160 -12.84 11.09 4.19
N VAL A 161 -11.66 11.54 4.60
CA VAL A 161 -11.42 12.11 5.94
C VAL A 161 -12.22 13.39 6.13
N ILE A 162 -12.21 14.32 5.17
CA ILE A 162 -13.00 15.56 5.22
C ILE A 162 -14.50 15.24 5.33
N LEU A 163 -14.99 14.25 4.60
CA LEU A 163 -16.41 13.86 4.61
C LEU A 163 -16.83 13.28 5.96
N VAL A 164 -15.99 12.46 6.59
CA VAL A 164 -16.21 11.92 7.95
C VAL A 164 -16.24 13.06 8.97
N PHE A 165 -15.27 13.99 8.91
CA PHE A 165 -15.25 15.16 9.81
C PHE A 165 -16.46 16.07 9.59
N ALA A 166 -16.86 16.32 8.34
CA ALA A 166 -18.05 17.12 8.04
C ALA A 166 -19.30 16.47 8.61
N TRP A 167 -19.45 15.15 8.50
CA TRP A 167 -20.60 14.41 9.04
C TRP A 167 -20.68 14.46 10.57
N PHE A 168 -19.54 14.59 11.25
CA PHE A 168 -19.47 14.68 12.70
C PHE A 168 -19.67 16.13 13.21
N ILE A 169 -19.07 17.11 12.51
CA ILE A 169 -19.07 18.52 12.93
C ILE A 169 -20.42 19.19 12.60
N PHE A 170 -21.05 18.83 11.48
CA PHE A 170 -22.29 19.44 11.03
C PHE A 170 -23.44 19.35 12.06
N PRO A 171 -23.77 18.19 12.65
CA PRO A 171 -24.83 18.12 13.65
C PRO A 171 -24.50 18.91 14.93
N LEU A 172 -23.22 18.96 15.35
CA LEU A 172 -22.80 19.73 16.51
C LEU A 172 -23.01 21.24 16.30
N LEU A 173 -22.61 21.74 15.12
CA LEU A 173 -22.85 23.14 14.75
C LEU A 173 -24.36 23.45 14.64
N PHE A 174 -25.13 22.52 14.07
CA PHE A 174 -26.57 22.68 13.96
C PHE A 174 -27.26 22.80 15.33
N PHE A 175 -26.94 21.90 16.26
CA PHE A 175 -27.49 21.97 17.63
C PHE A 175 -27.06 23.24 18.37
N SER A 176 -25.78 23.65 18.23
CA SER A 176 -25.28 24.90 18.81
C SER A 176 -26.03 26.13 18.24
N MET A 177 -26.32 26.13 16.96
CA MET A 177 -27.09 27.20 16.32
C MET A 177 -28.56 27.25 16.81
N VAL A 178 -29.18 26.07 16.95
CA VAL A 178 -30.54 25.95 17.49
C VAL A 178 -30.62 26.50 18.93
N ASP A 179 -29.66 26.13 19.79
CA ASP A 179 -29.59 26.63 21.16
C ASP A 179 -29.43 28.15 21.20
N ALA A 180 -28.56 28.72 20.38
CA ALA A 180 -28.36 30.18 20.32
C ALA A 180 -29.62 30.91 19.86
N VAL A 181 -30.34 30.38 18.86
CA VAL A 181 -31.62 30.96 18.39
C VAL A 181 -32.71 30.85 19.49
N TRP A 182 -32.78 29.70 20.17
CA TRP A 182 -33.71 29.46 21.25
C TRP A 182 -33.50 30.43 22.42
N GLU A 183 -32.24 30.63 22.82
CA GLU A 183 -31.90 31.58 23.89
C GLU A 183 -32.24 33.03 23.51
N GLN A 184 -31.97 33.44 22.26
CA GLN A 184 -32.39 34.79 21.78
C GLN A 184 -33.89 34.98 21.78
N TYR A 185 -34.64 33.96 21.35
CA TYR A 185 -36.10 33.98 21.34
C TYR A 185 -36.68 34.16 22.77
N HIS A 186 -36.16 33.38 23.73
CA HIS A 186 -36.60 33.49 25.13
C HIS A 186 -36.19 34.82 25.78
N LYS A 187 -35.03 35.37 25.48
CA LYS A 187 -34.62 36.71 25.94
C LYS A 187 -35.57 37.81 25.42
N ARG A 188 -35.91 37.77 24.12
CA ARG A 188 -36.88 38.74 23.53
C ARG A 188 -38.26 38.62 24.13
N LYS A 189 -38.73 37.42 24.42
CA LYS A 189 -40.04 37.20 25.04
C LYS A 189 -40.08 37.73 26.49
N ARG A 190 -39.01 37.58 27.29
CA ARG A 190 -38.90 38.11 28.64
C ARG A 190 -38.91 39.64 28.66
N ILE A 191 -38.21 40.28 27.75
CA ILE A 191 -38.17 41.75 27.63
C ILE A 191 -39.57 42.30 27.33
N LYS A 192 -40.30 41.73 26.39
CA LYS A 192 -41.69 42.15 26.07
C LYS A 192 -42.67 41.95 27.21
N LEU A 193 -42.49 40.89 28.02
CA LEU A 193 -43.34 40.68 29.20
C LEU A 193 -43.08 41.72 30.29
N ASN A 194 -41.85 42.12 30.51
CA ASN A 194 -41.50 43.18 31.50
C ASN A 194 -41.96 44.56 31.05
N GLU A 195 -41.92 44.90 29.78
CA GLU A 195 -42.46 46.19 29.27
C GLU A 195 -43.97 46.30 29.39
N ASN A 196 -44.70 45.17 29.34
CA ASN A 196 -46.17 45.18 29.54
C ASN A 196 -46.59 45.22 31.00
N GLN A 197 -45.72 44.94 31.96
CA GLN A 197 -46.02 45.03 33.39
C GLN A 197 -45.71 46.41 34.03
N THR A 198 -44.97 47.26 33.26
CA THR A 198 -44.58 48.60 33.71
C THR A 198 -45.45 49.72 33.13
N LYS A 199 -46.52 49.38 32.41
CA LYS A 199 -47.59 50.28 31.95
C LYS A 199 -48.87 50.00 32.75
#